data_6532534256dbb4d3bf3f98aec005e331
#
_entry.id   6532534256dbb4d3bf3f98aec005e331
#
_cell.length_a   1.000
_cell.length_b   1.000
_cell.length_c   1.000
_cell.angle_alpha   90.00
_cell.angle_beta   90.00
_cell.angle_gamma   90.00
#
_symmetry.space_group_name_H-M   'P 1'
#
loop_
_entity.id
_entity.type
_entity.pdbx_description
1 polymer ?
#
loop_
_entity_poly.entity_id
_entity_poly.type
_entity_poly.pdbx_seq_one_letter_code
_entity_poly.pdbx_strand_id
1 'polypeptide(L)'
;MINRFFKYYFSLSFLITTSVCFAQNEEDALRYSNLHFGGTAIYIGVSGAFGALGADISVLSVNPAGMARYKKSELTFTPNVSLSSSESSYESSIGKAGRENINVGSFGIVGITKQDPEKRSKWNSLQFGFAYNRLADFNDNIQINGNNDNNYNSMSHVFALRSVGSSPDQLLQNDPFYGDLAYQTYITDYDTSTGFYSTRMNSPTIFQDHQINRKGRVGEYSIAVSGNYNQKFYIGGSIGIPKVFFEELNFEKYADFIINFPILFIQDGSRYMSGKKYIFN
;
A
#
# COMPACT_ATOMS: atom_id res chain seq x y z
N MET A 1 8.31 -18.24 46.31
CA MET A 1 7.20 -18.77 45.47
C MET A 1 6.81 -17.82 44.33
N ILE A 2 6.78 -16.54 44.52
CA ILE A 2 6.42 -15.49 43.51
C ILE A 2 7.29 -15.52 42.24
N ASN A 3 8.61 -15.77 42.36
CA ASN A 3 9.54 -15.78 41.22
C ASN A 3 9.34 -16.94 40.21
N ARG A 4 8.72 -18.05 40.62
CA ARG A 4 8.42 -19.15 39.69
C ARG A 4 7.17 -18.88 38.86
N PHE A 5 6.13 -18.31 39.46
CA PHE A 5 4.91 -17.92 38.72
C PHE A 5 5.20 -16.86 37.67
N PHE A 6 6.01 -15.86 38.00
CA PHE A 6 6.37 -14.79 37.06
C PHE A 6 7.12 -15.34 35.81
N LYS A 7 8.02 -16.33 36.00
CA LYS A 7 8.72 -16.99 34.89
C LYS A 7 7.75 -17.75 33.97
N TYR A 8 6.77 -18.45 34.54
CA TYR A 8 5.78 -19.19 33.73
C TYR A 8 4.82 -18.27 32.99
N TYR A 9 4.41 -17.15 33.59
CA TYR A 9 3.57 -16.14 32.93
C TYR A 9 4.35 -15.45 31.80
N PHE A 10 5.60 -15.12 32.01
CA PHE A 10 6.44 -14.51 30.99
C PHE A 10 6.73 -15.48 29.82
N SER A 11 7.00 -16.75 30.11
CA SER A 11 7.18 -17.78 29.06
C SER A 11 5.89 -18.08 28.30
N LEU A 12 4.75 -18.12 28.98
CA LEU A 12 3.44 -18.33 28.34
C LEU A 12 3.04 -17.13 27.48
N SER A 13 3.29 -15.91 27.94
CA SER A 13 3.06 -14.68 27.16
C SER A 13 3.93 -14.65 25.90
N PHE A 14 5.18 -15.09 25.99
CA PHE A 14 6.10 -15.17 24.84
C PHE A 14 5.65 -16.24 23.83
N LEU A 15 5.11 -17.36 24.30
CA LEU A 15 4.61 -18.44 23.43
C LEU A 15 3.35 -18.02 22.65
N ILE A 16 2.48 -17.20 23.24
CA ILE A 16 1.24 -16.71 22.61
C ILE A 16 1.57 -15.66 21.52
N THR A 17 2.63 -14.89 21.66
CA THR A 17 3.03 -13.89 20.66
C THR A 17 3.64 -14.48 19.39
N THR A 18 4.15 -15.73 19.42
CA THR A 18 4.76 -16.37 18.24
C THR A 18 3.75 -17.03 17.29
N SER A 19 2.48 -17.14 17.68
CA SER A 19 1.47 -17.86 16.88
C SER A 19 0.71 -16.98 15.87
N VAL A 20 1.02 -15.70 15.70
CA VAL A 20 0.25 -14.75 14.87
C VAL A 20 1.04 -14.22 13.67
N CYS A 21 2.16 -14.81 13.33
CA CYS A 21 2.90 -14.45 12.12
C CYS A 21 2.38 -15.21 10.90
N PHE A 22 1.18 -14.90 10.42
CA PHE A 22 0.73 -15.32 9.10
C PHE A 22 1.07 -14.26 8.06
N ALA A 23 2.09 -14.57 7.32
CA ALA A 23 2.38 -14.29 5.92
C ALA A 23 1.80 -13.00 5.34
N GLN A 24 2.43 -11.87 5.61
CA GLN A 24 2.47 -10.78 4.66
C GLN A 24 3.40 -11.19 3.52
N ASN A 25 2.99 -10.88 2.28
CA ASN A 25 3.83 -11.09 1.11
C ASN A 25 5.10 -10.21 1.26
N GLU A 26 6.25 -10.68 0.77
CA GLU A 26 7.52 -9.95 0.81
C GLU A 26 7.42 -8.55 0.19
N GLU A 27 6.62 -8.41 -0.87
CA GLU A 27 6.32 -7.12 -1.51
C GLU A 27 5.61 -6.15 -0.57
N ASP A 28 4.66 -6.63 0.23
CA ASP A 28 3.92 -5.81 1.18
C ASP A 28 4.83 -5.40 2.35
N ALA A 29 5.69 -6.30 2.81
CA ALA A 29 6.67 -5.97 3.84
C ALA A 29 7.62 -4.85 3.36
N LEU A 30 8.13 -4.94 2.14
CA LEU A 30 8.97 -3.91 1.54
C LEU A 30 8.21 -2.59 1.38
N ARG A 31 6.97 -2.65 0.88
CA ARG A 31 6.11 -1.46 0.68
C ARG A 31 5.88 -0.70 1.98
N TYR A 32 5.56 -1.40 3.07
CA TYR A 32 5.24 -0.75 4.35
C TYR A 32 6.48 -0.36 5.16
N SER A 33 7.65 -0.92 4.86
CA SER A 33 8.91 -0.52 5.47
C SER A 33 9.51 0.75 4.87
N ASN A 34 9.10 1.13 3.65
CA ASN A 34 9.59 2.32 2.96
C ASN A 34 8.82 3.57 3.43
N LEU A 35 9.20 4.08 4.60
CA LEU A 35 8.62 5.27 5.19
C LEU A 35 9.43 6.51 4.80
N HIS A 36 8.71 7.59 4.50
CA HIS A 36 9.28 8.88 4.21
C HIS A 36 9.09 9.83 5.40
N PHE A 37 9.86 10.92 5.40
CA PHE A 37 9.68 11.98 6.39
C PHE A 37 8.39 12.75 6.10
N GLY A 38 7.30 12.31 6.73
CA GLY A 38 6.02 13.00 6.67
C GLY A 38 5.90 14.06 7.75
N GLY A 39 5.14 15.12 7.50
CA GLY A 39 4.95 16.16 8.49
C GLY A 39 4.61 17.52 7.90
N THR A 40 5.04 18.58 8.56
CA THR A 40 4.88 19.96 8.06
C THR A 40 5.74 20.21 6.81
N ALA A 41 5.36 21.20 6.01
CA ALA A 41 6.11 21.56 4.81
C ALA A 41 7.58 21.94 5.14
N ILE A 42 7.80 22.58 6.28
CA ILE A 42 9.14 22.98 6.74
C ILE A 42 9.95 21.71 7.07
N TYR A 43 9.35 20.77 7.79
CA TYR A 43 10.00 19.51 8.16
C TYR A 43 10.42 18.68 6.94
N ILE A 44 9.52 18.57 5.94
CA ILE A 44 9.79 17.88 4.68
C ILE A 44 10.87 18.61 3.87
N GLY A 45 10.80 19.95 3.82
CA GLY A 45 11.74 20.78 3.06
C GLY A 45 13.21 20.65 3.53
N VAL A 46 13.42 20.27 4.77
CA VAL A 46 14.76 19.98 5.32
C VAL A 46 15.02 18.47 5.49
N SER A 47 14.26 17.64 4.77
CA SER A 47 14.41 16.18 4.79
C SER A 47 14.38 15.55 6.18
N GLY A 48 13.52 16.06 7.07
CA GLY A 48 13.37 15.56 8.44
C GLY A 48 14.44 16.00 9.43
N ALA A 49 15.35 16.89 9.07
CA ALA A 49 16.49 17.31 9.91
C ALA A 49 16.10 18.21 11.10
N PHE A 50 14.88 18.11 11.61
CA PHE A 50 14.34 18.87 12.76
C PHE A 50 14.46 18.13 14.09
N GLY A 51 14.93 16.89 14.10
CA GLY A 51 15.01 16.09 15.32
C GLY A 51 15.78 16.76 16.46
N ALA A 52 16.84 17.51 16.14
CA ALA A 52 17.62 18.27 17.14
C ALA A 52 17.05 19.68 17.39
N LEU A 53 16.41 20.29 16.39
CA LEU A 53 15.89 21.66 16.50
C LEU A 53 14.63 21.71 17.37
N GLY A 54 13.74 20.71 17.26
CA GLY A 54 12.46 20.70 17.97
C GLY A 54 11.51 21.83 17.54
N ALA A 55 10.44 22.03 18.30
CA ALA A 55 9.40 23.04 18.07
C ALA A 55 8.75 22.94 16.66
N ASP A 56 8.55 21.72 16.20
CA ASP A 56 7.73 21.36 15.05
C ASP A 56 6.86 20.16 15.42
N ILE A 57 5.61 20.16 14.98
CA ILE A 57 4.64 19.10 15.32
C ILE A 57 5.07 17.72 14.78
N SER A 58 5.83 17.72 13.68
CA SER A 58 6.28 16.49 13.02
C SER A 58 7.32 15.71 13.84
N VAL A 59 7.98 16.36 14.80
CA VAL A 59 9.00 15.70 15.61
C VAL A 59 8.43 14.96 16.83
N LEU A 60 7.12 14.99 17.07
CA LEU A 60 6.50 14.38 18.24
C LEU A 60 6.81 12.89 18.38
N SER A 61 6.89 12.17 17.29
CA SER A 61 7.21 10.74 17.27
C SER A 61 8.72 10.47 17.26
N VAL A 62 9.51 11.37 16.67
CA VAL A 62 10.96 11.18 16.50
C VAL A 62 11.76 11.66 17.71
N ASN A 63 11.44 12.86 18.20
CA ASN A 63 12.06 13.46 19.37
C ASN A 63 11.05 14.25 20.21
N PRO A 64 10.28 13.57 21.07
CA PRO A 64 9.27 14.24 21.88
C PRO A 64 9.85 15.29 22.84
N ALA A 65 11.11 15.18 23.24
CA ALA A 65 11.77 16.21 24.04
C ALA A 65 11.91 17.55 23.29
N GLY A 66 11.97 17.51 21.94
CA GLY A 66 12.00 18.70 21.10
C GLY A 66 10.70 19.52 21.19
N MET A 67 9.56 18.91 21.56
CA MET A 67 8.32 19.61 21.81
C MET A 67 8.43 20.59 23.00
N ALA A 68 9.31 20.32 23.97
CA ALA A 68 9.53 21.21 25.11
C ALA A 68 10.17 22.56 24.76
N ARG A 69 10.55 22.76 23.49
CA ARG A 69 11.03 24.05 22.97
C ARG A 69 9.91 24.98 22.49
N TYR A 70 8.70 24.49 22.37
CA TYR A 70 7.56 25.36 22.08
C TYR A 70 7.37 26.41 23.17
N LYS A 71 7.19 27.65 22.76
CA LYS A 71 7.00 28.81 23.66
C LYS A 71 5.53 29.23 23.79
N LYS A 72 4.70 28.82 22.82
CA LYS A 72 3.26 29.11 22.74
C LYS A 72 2.52 27.87 22.26
N SER A 73 1.25 27.76 22.63
CA SER A 73 0.37 26.74 22.05
C SER A 73 0.20 26.97 20.56
N GLU A 74 0.14 25.92 19.78
CA GLU A 74 0.12 25.98 18.33
C GLU A 74 -0.86 24.94 17.77
N LEU A 75 -1.58 25.33 16.73
CA LEU A 75 -2.39 24.46 15.88
C LEU A 75 -1.78 24.49 14.49
N THR A 76 -1.47 23.33 13.95
CA THR A 76 -0.85 23.17 12.64
C THR A 76 -1.73 22.34 11.73
N PHE A 77 -1.88 22.78 10.50
CA PHE A 77 -2.55 22.03 9.44
C PHE A 77 -1.77 22.17 8.15
N THR A 78 -1.39 21.07 7.54
CA THR A 78 -0.60 21.04 6.30
C THR A 78 -1.36 20.21 5.26
N PRO A 79 -2.04 20.86 4.30
CA PRO A 79 -2.53 20.17 3.12
C PRO A 79 -1.36 19.74 2.24
N ASN A 80 -1.53 18.64 1.53
CA ASN A 80 -0.52 18.12 0.61
C ASN A 80 -1.17 17.75 -0.72
N VAL A 81 -0.45 18.05 -1.81
CA VAL A 81 -0.77 17.60 -3.16
C VAL A 81 0.34 16.72 -3.64
N SER A 82 0.03 15.46 -3.90
CA SER A 82 0.98 14.49 -4.48
C SER A 82 0.65 14.25 -5.94
N LEU A 83 1.69 14.34 -6.76
CA LEU A 83 1.65 14.06 -8.20
C LEU A 83 2.52 12.82 -8.42
N SER A 84 1.93 11.76 -8.92
CA SER A 84 2.62 10.54 -9.33
C SER A 84 2.60 10.45 -10.84
N SER A 85 3.71 10.04 -11.43
CA SER A 85 3.83 9.76 -12.86
C SER A 85 4.60 8.46 -13.03
N SER A 86 4.05 7.53 -13.79
CA SER A 86 4.68 6.28 -14.14
C SER A 86 4.88 6.17 -15.64
N GLU A 87 5.99 5.57 -16.03
CA GLU A 87 6.28 5.19 -17.40
C GLU A 87 6.65 3.70 -17.41
N SER A 88 6.02 2.94 -18.26
CA SER A 88 6.28 1.52 -18.44
C SER A 88 6.71 1.23 -19.86
N SER A 89 7.62 0.29 -20.05
CA SER A 89 8.02 -0.22 -21.36
C SER A 89 7.60 -1.68 -21.46
N TYR A 90 6.82 -2.00 -22.49
CA TYR A 90 6.43 -3.36 -22.81
C TYR A 90 6.53 -3.58 -24.32
N GLU A 91 7.35 -4.56 -24.72
CA GLU A 91 7.71 -4.80 -26.11
C GLU A 91 8.23 -3.51 -26.76
N SER A 92 7.62 -3.03 -27.84
CA SER A 92 7.99 -1.77 -28.51
C SER A 92 7.16 -0.57 -28.08
N SER A 93 6.30 -0.73 -27.07
CA SER A 93 5.34 0.30 -26.64
C SER A 93 5.73 0.91 -25.29
N ILE A 94 5.39 2.19 -25.13
CA ILE A 94 5.58 2.93 -23.88
C ILE A 94 4.19 3.34 -23.34
N GLY A 95 3.84 2.79 -22.18
CA GLY A 95 2.66 3.19 -21.43
C GLY A 95 2.99 4.32 -20.44
N LYS A 96 2.11 5.31 -20.35
CA LYS A 96 2.24 6.43 -19.40
C LYS A 96 0.96 6.57 -18.61
N ALA A 97 1.09 6.70 -17.30
CA ALA A 97 -0.04 6.98 -16.43
C ALA A 97 0.36 8.02 -15.38
N GLY A 98 -0.63 8.78 -14.94
CA GLY A 98 -0.43 9.78 -13.89
C GLY A 98 -1.57 9.72 -12.88
N ARG A 99 -1.29 10.22 -11.68
CA ARG A 99 -2.29 10.37 -10.65
C ARG A 99 -2.02 11.60 -9.82
N GLU A 100 -3.08 12.37 -9.61
CA GLU A 100 -3.11 13.48 -8.70
C GLU A 100 -3.89 13.10 -7.44
N ASN A 101 -3.41 13.50 -6.28
CA ASN A 101 -4.06 13.23 -5.02
C ASN A 101 -3.90 14.41 -4.07
N ILE A 102 -5.03 14.92 -3.58
CA ILE A 102 -5.08 15.96 -2.55
C ILE A 102 -5.36 15.27 -1.22
N ASN A 103 -4.54 15.54 -0.23
CA ASN A 103 -4.63 14.87 1.05
C ASN A 103 -4.13 15.75 2.21
N VAL A 104 -4.31 15.26 3.44
CA VAL A 104 -3.73 15.89 4.63
C VAL A 104 -2.35 15.28 4.86
N GLY A 105 -1.31 16.09 4.77
CA GLY A 105 0.07 15.71 5.04
C GLY A 105 0.35 15.65 6.54
N SER A 106 -0.07 16.70 7.27
CA SER A 106 0.08 16.76 8.73
C SER A 106 -1.03 17.59 9.34
N PHE A 107 -1.40 17.21 10.55
CA PHE A 107 -2.29 17.97 11.42
C PHE A 107 -1.86 17.75 12.87
N GLY A 108 -1.90 18.81 13.69
CA GLY A 108 -1.61 18.61 15.10
C GLY A 108 -1.82 19.84 15.94
N ILE A 109 -1.81 19.60 17.25
CA ILE A 109 -1.98 20.62 18.27
C ILE A 109 -0.95 20.41 19.39
N VAL A 110 -0.37 21.49 19.83
CA VAL A 110 0.51 21.54 21.02
C VAL A 110 -0.07 22.54 22.01
N GLY A 111 -0.35 22.04 23.20
CA GLY A 111 -0.73 22.87 24.36
C GLY A 111 0.45 23.06 25.31
N ILE A 112 0.62 24.26 25.83
CA ILE A 112 1.68 24.60 26.79
C ILE A 112 1.08 25.09 28.09
N THR A 113 1.55 24.51 29.19
CA THR A 113 1.32 25.05 30.54
C THR A 113 2.63 25.63 31.07
N LYS A 114 2.68 26.95 31.25
CA LYS A 114 3.83 27.62 31.86
C LYS A 114 3.72 27.57 33.36
N GLN A 115 4.83 27.35 34.03
CA GLN A 115 4.89 27.40 35.47
C GLN A 115 4.85 28.85 35.91
N ASP A 116 4.18 29.11 37.04
CA ASP A 116 4.14 30.41 37.68
C ASP A 116 5.56 30.81 38.12
N PRO A 117 6.06 32.00 37.77
CA PRO A 117 7.38 32.47 38.17
C PRO A 117 7.57 32.58 39.70
N GLU A 118 6.48 32.74 40.46
CA GLU A 118 6.51 32.84 41.92
C GLU A 118 6.75 31.50 42.61
N LYS A 119 6.48 30.39 41.89
CA LYS A 119 6.75 29.04 42.40
C LYS A 119 8.25 28.71 42.25
N ARG A 120 8.91 28.28 43.33
CA ARG A 120 10.31 27.86 43.38
C ARG A 120 10.58 26.57 42.58
N SER A 121 9.75 26.21 41.60
CA SER A 121 9.96 25.06 40.77
C SER A 121 10.95 25.34 39.66
N LYS A 122 11.85 24.38 39.40
CA LYS A 122 12.82 24.47 38.31
C LYS A 122 12.19 24.03 36.94
N TRP A 123 10.96 23.55 36.94
CA TRP A 123 10.21 23.27 35.73
C TRP A 123 9.69 24.59 35.16
N ASN A 124 10.06 24.90 33.92
CA ASN A 124 9.65 26.14 33.27
C ASN A 124 8.28 25.97 32.54
N SER A 125 8.07 24.80 31.93
CA SER A 125 6.85 24.51 31.21
C SER A 125 6.66 23.01 31.02
N LEU A 126 5.39 22.63 30.86
CA LEU A 126 4.98 21.30 30.39
C LEU A 126 4.21 21.47 29.09
N GLN A 127 4.42 20.56 28.16
CA GLN A 127 3.75 20.53 26.86
C GLN A 127 3.03 19.21 26.68
N PHE A 128 1.86 19.28 26.04
CA PHE A 128 1.06 18.15 25.59
C PHE A 128 0.84 18.31 24.08
N GLY A 129 1.08 17.27 23.32
CA GLY A 129 0.94 17.30 21.89
C GLY A 129 0.16 16.12 21.37
N PHE A 130 -0.60 16.38 20.32
CA PHE A 130 -1.23 15.38 19.48
C PHE A 130 -0.92 15.73 18.02
N ALA A 131 -0.50 14.76 17.25
CA ALA A 131 -0.20 14.94 15.84
C ALA A 131 -0.67 13.76 15.00
N TYR A 132 -1.02 14.05 13.78
CA TYR A 132 -1.14 13.10 12.68
C TYR A 132 -0.11 13.48 11.60
N ASN A 133 0.71 12.54 11.20
CA ASN A 133 1.67 12.71 10.12
C ASN A 133 1.47 11.60 9.08
N ARG A 134 1.42 11.97 7.80
CA ARG A 134 1.40 11.01 6.70
C ARG A 134 2.84 10.60 6.38
N LEU A 135 3.18 9.31 6.57
CA LEU A 135 4.53 8.77 6.40
C LEU A 135 4.77 8.16 5.03
N ALA A 136 3.71 7.71 4.34
CA ALA A 136 3.80 7.23 2.97
C ALA A 136 2.50 7.49 2.21
N ASP A 137 2.61 7.66 0.89
CA ASP A 137 1.51 7.77 -0.07
C ASP A 137 1.67 6.67 -1.12
N PHE A 138 0.64 5.83 -1.29
CA PHE A 138 0.62 4.73 -2.24
C PHE A 138 -0.35 5.00 -3.40
N ASN A 139 -0.75 6.26 -3.60
CA ASN A 139 -1.63 6.64 -4.69
C ASN A 139 -0.85 6.71 -5.99
N ASP A 140 -1.02 5.69 -6.81
CA ASP A 140 -0.29 5.51 -8.05
C ASP A 140 -1.15 4.81 -9.11
N ASN A 141 -0.90 5.13 -10.38
CA ASN A 141 -1.49 4.44 -11.51
C ASN A 141 -0.34 4.00 -12.44
N ILE A 142 -0.39 2.75 -12.86
CA ILE A 142 0.56 2.19 -13.82
C ILE A 142 -0.25 1.64 -14.99
N GLN A 143 0.17 1.95 -16.22
CA GLN A 143 -0.40 1.39 -17.43
C GLN A 143 0.69 0.73 -18.25
N ILE A 144 0.52 -0.55 -18.53
CA ILE A 144 1.42 -1.36 -19.32
C ILE A 144 0.62 -1.85 -20.52
N ASN A 145 0.94 -1.40 -21.72
CA ASN A 145 0.23 -1.81 -22.92
C ASN A 145 1.20 -2.04 -24.08
N GLY A 146 0.80 -2.93 -24.97
CA GLY A 146 1.57 -3.23 -26.17
C GLY A 146 1.04 -4.42 -26.92
N ASN A 147 1.59 -4.61 -28.11
CA ASN A 147 1.34 -5.78 -28.93
C ASN A 147 2.36 -6.85 -28.61
N ASN A 148 1.88 -8.03 -28.25
CA ASN A 148 2.69 -9.21 -28.03
C ASN A 148 2.65 -10.09 -29.28
N ASP A 149 3.79 -10.30 -29.90
CA ASP A 149 3.91 -11.13 -31.13
C ASP A 149 4.05 -12.63 -30.81
N ASN A 150 3.98 -13.01 -29.54
CA ASN A 150 4.05 -14.38 -29.08
C ASN A 150 2.70 -14.86 -28.54
N ASN A 151 1.93 -15.61 -29.35
CA ASN A 151 0.65 -16.19 -28.97
C ASN A 151 0.71 -17.05 -27.71
N TYR A 152 1.85 -17.65 -27.38
CA TYR A 152 2.01 -18.49 -26.19
C TYR A 152 1.99 -17.69 -24.87
N ASN A 153 2.13 -16.37 -24.95
CA ASN A 153 2.04 -15.48 -23.80
C ASN A 153 0.64 -14.84 -23.67
N SER A 154 -0.37 -15.47 -24.23
CA SER A 154 -1.77 -15.01 -24.10
C SER A 154 -2.48 -15.69 -22.95
N MET A 155 -3.49 -15.02 -22.38
CA MET A 155 -4.33 -15.61 -21.34
C MET A 155 -5.12 -16.82 -21.86
N SER A 156 -5.53 -16.78 -23.12
CA SER A 156 -6.21 -17.92 -23.78
C SER A 156 -5.32 -19.17 -23.83
N HIS A 157 -4.00 -18.99 -24.07
CA HIS A 157 -3.05 -20.09 -24.01
C HIS A 157 -2.86 -20.62 -22.58
N VAL A 158 -2.82 -19.75 -21.59
CA VAL A 158 -2.79 -20.16 -20.17
C VAL A 158 -4.03 -20.97 -19.80
N PHE A 159 -5.21 -20.58 -20.26
CA PHE A 159 -6.44 -21.35 -20.04
C PHE A 159 -6.40 -22.71 -20.72
N ALA A 160 -5.89 -22.78 -21.94
CA ALA A 160 -5.69 -24.04 -22.64
C ALA A 160 -4.74 -24.98 -21.87
N LEU A 161 -3.61 -24.46 -21.39
CA LEU A 161 -2.66 -25.24 -20.58
C LEU A 161 -3.26 -25.73 -19.25
N ARG A 162 -4.04 -24.91 -18.58
CA ARG A 162 -4.71 -25.29 -17.32
C ARG A 162 -5.76 -26.39 -17.50
N SER A 163 -6.36 -26.46 -18.67
CA SER A 163 -7.39 -27.46 -19.02
C SER A 163 -6.80 -28.81 -19.40
N VAL A 164 -5.48 -28.91 -19.58
CA VAL A 164 -4.80 -30.16 -19.94
C VAL A 164 -5.02 -31.25 -18.88
N GLY A 165 -5.36 -32.44 -19.33
CA GLY A 165 -5.62 -33.60 -18.43
C GLY A 165 -7.06 -33.71 -17.97
N SER A 166 -7.96 -32.78 -18.34
CA SER A 166 -9.39 -32.86 -18.06
C SER A 166 -10.17 -32.98 -19.39
N SER A 167 -11.14 -33.89 -19.46
CA SER A 167 -12.09 -33.87 -20.58
C SER A 167 -13.08 -32.69 -20.42
N PRO A 168 -13.78 -32.25 -21.49
CA PRO A 168 -14.75 -31.16 -21.39
C PRO A 168 -15.82 -31.37 -20.31
N ASP A 169 -16.27 -32.61 -20.09
CA ASP A 169 -17.23 -32.94 -19.05
C ASP A 169 -16.67 -32.83 -17.62
N GLN A 170 -15.36 -32.87 -17.48
CA GLN A 170 -14.68 -32.79 -16.19
C GLN A 170 -14.22 -31.38 -15.84
N LEU A 171 -14.17 -30.47 -16.82
CA LEU A 171 -13.68 -29.09 -16.59
C LEU A 171 -14.48 -28.35 -15.52
N LEU A 172 -15.78 -28.50 -15.51
CA LEU A 172 -16.64 -27.85 -14.51
C LEU A 172 -16.28 -28.27 -13.07
N GLN A 173 -15.77 -29.48 -12.89
CA GLN A 173 -15.38 -29.97 -11.56
C GLN A 173 -13.92 -29.62 -11.22
N ASN A 174 -13.03 -29.65 -12.22
CA ASN A 174 -11.60 -29.51 -12.01
C ASN A 174 -11.11 -28.07 -12.06
N ASP A 175 -11.63 -27.25 -12.99
CA ASP A 175 -11.29 -25.83 -13.13
C ASP A 175 -12.50 -25.00 -13.64
N PRO A 176 -13.52 -24.78 -12.78
CA PRO A 176 -14.77 -24.15 -13.17
C PRO A 176 -14.62 -22.66 -13.57
N PHE A 177 -13.63 -21.97 -13.01
CA PHE A 177 -13.50 -20.52 -13.19
C PHE A 177 -12.60 -20.11 -14.37
N TYR A 178 -11.73 -21.00 -14.83
CA TYR A 178 -10.80 -20.69 -15.92
C TYR A 178 -10.99 -21.65 -17.09
N GLY A 179 -10.71 -22.93 -16.90
CA GLY A 179 -10.76 -23.92 -17.95
C GLY A 179 -12.17 -24.12 -18.53
N ASP A 180 -13.15 -24.36 -17.67
CA ASP A 180 -14.53 -24.58 -18.11
C ASP A 180 -15.13 -23.31 -18.74
N LEU A 181 -14.95 -22.16 -18.09
CA LEU A 181 -15.47 -20.89 -18.63
C LEU A 181 -14.83 -20.56 -19.99
N ALA A 182 -13.53 -20.80 -20.17
CA ALA A 182 -12.83 -20.56 -21.43
C ALA A 182 -13.33 -21.50 -22.54
N TYR A 183 -13.63 -22.75 -22.19
CA TYR A 183 -14.19 -23.71 -23.14
C TYR A 183 -15.64 -23.35 -23.51
N GLN A 184 -16.48 -23.03 -22.53
CA GLN A 184 -17.89 -22.64 -22.76
C GLN A 184 -18.01 -21.33 -23.55
N THR A 185 -17.06 -20.42 -23.41
CA THR A 185 -17.05 -19.16 -24.17
C THR A 185 -16.29 -19.24 -25.49
N TYR A 186 -15.88 -20.44 -25.90
CA TYR A 186 -15.15 -20.68 -27.15
C TYR A 186 -13.80 -19.94 -27.25
N ILE A 187 -13.19 -19.61 -26.14
CA ILE A 187 -11.81 -19.08 -26.08
C ILE A 187 -10.82 -20.22 -26.36
N THR A 188 -11.10 -21.42 -25.82
CA THR A 188 -10.34 -22.63 -26.06
C THR A 188 -11.16 -23.67 -26.80
N ASP A 189 -10.50 -24.56 -27.52
CA ASP A 189 -11.09 -25.69 -28.23
C ASP A 189 -10.43 -27.00 -27.80
N TYR A 190 -11.22 -28.06 -27.72
CA TYR A 190 -10.74 -29.37 -27.33
C TYR A 190 -10.58 -30.26 -28.57
N ASP A 191 -9.37 -30.73 -28.81
CA ASP A 191 -9.08 -31.68 -29.86
C ASP A 191 -9.27 -33.11 -29.31
N THR A 192 -10.32 -33.76 -29.77
CA THR A 192 -10.69 -35.14 -29.39
C THR A 192 -9.65 -36.16 -29.84
N SER A 193 -8.81 -35.86 -30.84
CA SER A 193 -7.81 -36.78 -31.35
C SER A 193 -6.53 -36.78 -30.51
N THR A 194 -6.14 -35.62 -30.00
CA THR A 194 -4.92 -35.43 -29.20
C THR A 194 -5.20 -35.36 -27.71
N GLY A 195 -6.41 -35.05 -27.30
CA GLY A 195 -6.78 -34.84 -25.88
C GLY A 195 -6.27 -33.52 -25.31
N PHE A 196 -5.85 -32.58 -26.16
CA PHE A 196 -5.33 -31.28 -25.72
C PHE A 196 -6.29 -30.14 -26.03
N TYR A 197 -6.17 -29.08 -25.25
CA TYR A 197 -6.85 -27.82 -25.53
C TYR A 197 -5.92 -26.90 -26.31
N SER A 198 -6.48 -26.21 -27.28
CA SER A 198 -5.79 -25.17 -28.05
C SER A 198 -6.55 -23.86 -27.95
N THR A 199 -5.87 -22.75 -28.12
CA THR A 199 -6.53 -21.45 -28.23
C THR A 199 -7.16 -21.30 -29.61
N ARG A 200 -8.37 -20.79 -29.68
CA ARG A 200 -9.02 -20.37 -30.95
C ARG A 200 -8.53 -19.02 -31.44
N MET A 201 -7.78 -18.31 -30.59
CA MET A 201 -7.22 -17.00 -30.90
C MET A 201 -5.94 -17.16 -31.71
N ASN A 202 -6.08 -17.17 -33.03
CA ASN A 202 -4.95 -17.34 -33.97
C ASN A 202 -4.46 -16.00 -34.54
N SER A 203 -4.45 -14.95 -33.73
CA SER A 203 -3.84 -13.68 -34.14
C SER A 203 -2.31 -13.78 -34.02
N PRO A 204 -1.55 -13.31 -35.00
CA PRO A 204 -0.08 -13.26 -34.90
C PRO A 204 0.37 -12.28 -33.82
N THR A 205 -0.46 -11.30 -33.46
CA THR A 205 -0.21 -10.30 -32.44
C THR A 205 -1.42 -10.14 -31.55
N ILE A 206 -1.19 -10.08 -30.25
CA ILE A 206 -2.24 -9.88 -29.23
C ILE A 206 -1.96 -8.57 -28.51
N PHE A 207 -2.92 -7.63 -28.59
CA PHE A 207 -2.82 -6.42 -27.81
C PHE A 207 -3.14 -6.73 -26.34
N GLN A 208 -2.22 -6.37 -25.46
CA GLN A 208 -2.35 -6.53 -24.01
C GLN A 208 -2.32 -5.16 -23.36
N ASP A 209 -3.27 -4.91 -22.43
CA ASP A 209 -3.33 -3.69 -21.63
C ASP A 209 -3.55 -4.08 -20.17
N HIS A 210 -2.58 -3.79 -19.34
CA HIS A 210 -2.61 -4.03 -17.91
C HIS A 210 -2.57 -2.69 -17.18
N GLN A 211 -3.62 -2.41 -16.41
CA GLN A 211 -3.75 -1.19 -15.62
C GLN A 211 -3.75 -1.55 -14.14
N ILE A 212 -2.84 -0.95 -13.40
CA ILE A 212 -2.71 -1.11 -11.95
C ILE A 212 -3.07 0.21 -11.30
N ASN A 213 -4.14 0.22 -10.51
CA ASN A 213 -4.57 1.38 -9.75
C ASN A 213 -4.33 1.13 -8.27
N ARG A 214 -3.41 1.89 -7.67
CA ARG A 214 -3.08 1.80 -6.25
C ARG A 214 -3.65 2.98 -5.49
N LYS A 215 -4.21 2.72 -4.32
CA LYS A 215 -4.66 3.73 -3.37
C LYS A 215 -4.17 3.35 -1.99
N GLY A 216 -3.63 4.31 -1.28
CA GLY A 216 -3.25 4.00 0.09
C GLY A 216 -2.39 5.04 0.75
N ARG A 217 -2.13 4.77 2.03
CA ARG A 217 -1.27 5.62 2.84
C ARG A 217 -0.79 4.87 4.08
N VAL A 218 0.35 5.30 4.60
CA VAL A 218 0.73 5.08 5.99
C VAL A 218 0.60 6.42 6.70
N GLY A 219 -0.18 6.46 7.78
CA GLY A 219 -0.29 7.63 8.64
C GLY A 219 0.00 7.23 10.07
N GLU A 220 0.60 8.13 10.86
CA GLU A 220 0.88 7.92 12.26
C GLU A 220 0.16 8.96 13.11
N TYR A 221 -0.56 8.49 14.12
CA TYR A 221 -1.10 9.33 15.19
C TYR A 221 -0.13 9.29 16.37
N SER A 222 0.35 10.46 16.79
CA SER A 222 1.32 10.57 17.89
C SER A 222 0.74 11.39 19.02
N ILE A 223 0.87 10.88 20.24
CA ILE A 223 0.57 11.59 21.48
C ILE A 223 1.88 11.75 22.22
N ALA A 224 2.18 12.98 22.64
CA ALA A 224 3.44 13.28 23.31
C ALA A 224 3.26 14.18 24.53
N VAL A 225 4.10 13.97 25.50
CA VAL A 225 4.24 14.83 26.69
C VAL A 225 5.70 15.21 26.82
N SER A 226 5.97 16.48 27.10
CA SER A 226 7.34 16.94 27.33
C SER A 226 7.42 18.03 28.38
N GLY A 227 8.63 18.27 28.87
CA GLY A 227 8.87 19.29 29.88
C GLY A 227 10.22 19.93 29.71
N ASN A 228 10.28 21.22 30.05
CA ASN A 228 11.49 22.04 30.06
C ASN A 228 11.91 22.28 31.51
N TYR A 229 13.06 21.77 31.89
CA TYR A 229 13.63 21.93 33.21
C TYR A 229 14.81 22.91 33.17
N ASN A 230 14.64 24.03 33.83
CA ASN A 230 15.66 25.09 34.00
C ASN A 230 16.26 25.58 32.67
N GLN A 231 15.55 25.47 31.55
CA GLN A 231 16.00 25.79 30.18
C GLN A 231 17.31 25.06 29.76
N LYS A 232 17.68 24.02 30.48
CA LYS A 232 18.92 23.23 30.26
C LYS A 232 18.57 21.80 29.84
N PHE A 233 17.55 21.22 30.44
CA PHE A 233 17.13 19.84 30.16
C PHE A 233 15.73 19.84 29.57
N TYR A 234 15.58 19.11 28.47
CA TYR A 234 14.35 18.88 27.79
C TYR A 234 14.07 17.37 27.82
N ILE A 235 12.96 16.98 28.38
CA ILE A 235 12.59 15.58 28.56
C ILE A 235 11.21 15.39 27.95
N GLY A 236 11.01 14.30 27.23
CA GLY A 236 9.72 13.97 26.63
C GLY A 236 9.58 12.50 26.33
N GLY A 237 8.34 12.07 26.22
CA GLY A 237 7.94 10.74 25.78
C GLY A 237 6.76 10.82 24.83
N SER A 238 6.68 9.91 23.89
CA SER A 238 5.57 9.82 22.94
C SER A 238 5.16 8.38 22.71
N ILE A 239 3.94 8.23 22.24
CA ILE A 239 3.39 6.97 21.72
C ILE A 239 2.90 7.26 20.31
N GLY A 240 3.44 6.54 19.33
CA GLY A 240 3.03 6.57 17.95
C GLY A 240 2.14 5.36 17.62
N ILE A 241 1.04 5.59 16.95
CA ILE A 241 0.09 4.57 16.50
C ILE A 241 0.04 4.65 14.97
N PRO A 242 0.79 3.80 14.25
CA PRO A 242 0.74 3.76 12.80
C PRO A 242 -0.56 3.12 12.33
N LYS A 243 -1.12 3.67 11.24
CA LYS A 243 -2.28 3.12 10.55
C LYS A 243 -1.97 3.00 9.07
N VAL A 244 -2.12 1.78 8.54
CA VAL A 244 -1.89 1.46 7.14
C VAL A 244 -3.22 1.23 6.45
N PHE A 245 -3.38 1.84 5.28
CA PHE A 245 -4.46 1.57 4.34
C PHE A 245 -3.83 1.34 2.96
N PHE A 246 -4.17 0.22 2.33
CA PHE A 246 -3.73 -0.09 0.97
C PHE A 246 -4.83 -0.83 0.21
N GLU A 247 -5.02 -0.42 -1.04
CA GLU A 247 -5.93 -1.03 -1.98
C GLU A 247 -5.26 -1.02 -3.36
N GLU A 248 -5.24 -2.17 -4.02
CA GLU A 248 -4.72 -2.32 -5.38
C GLU A 248 -5.80 -2.99 -6.23
N LEU A 249 -6.08 -2.39 -7.38
CA LEU A 249 -6.99 -2.91 -8.39
C LEU A 249 -6.21 -3.11 -9.69
N ASN A 250 -6.22 -4.32 -10.18
CA ASN A 250 -5.60 -4.71 -11.43
C ASN A 250 -6.69 -4.96 -12.49
N PHE A 251 -6.54 -4.33 -13.64
CA PHE A 251 -7.39 -4.53 -14.80
C PHE A 251 -6.54 -5.03 -15.95
N GLU A 252 -6.93 -6.16 -16.52
CA GLU A 252 -6.26 -6.75 -17.66
C GLU A 252 -7.22 -6.83 -18.82
N LYS A 253 -6.79 -6.37 -19.99
CA LYS A 253 -7.54 -6.44 -21.23
C LYS A 253 -6.67 -7.09 -22.30
N TYR A 254 -7.20 -8.14 -22.91
CA TYR A 254 -6.62 -8.79 -24.05
C TYR A 254 -7.55 -8.58 -25.23
N ALA A 255 -7.05 -8.01 -26.31
CA ALA A 255 -7.81 -7.79 -27.51
C ALA A 255 -7.19 -8.58 -28.67
N ASP A 256 -7.92 -9.59 -29.12
CA ASP A 256 -7.58 -10.36 -30.30
C ASP A 256 -8.50 -9.93 -31.45
N PHE A 257 -7.93 -9.66 -32.61
CA PHE A 257 -8.71 -9.47 -33.82
C PHE A 257 -9.08 -10.82 -34.41
N ILE A 258 -10.33 -11.24 -34.21
CA ILE A 258 -10.87 -12.38 -34.94
C ILE A 258 -11.23 -11.89 -36.34
N ILE A 259 -10.39 -12.17 -37.31
CA ILE A 259 -10.73 -12.03 -38.71
C ILE A 259 -11.35 -13.35 -39.16
N ASN A 260 -12.62 -13.29 -39.57
CA ASN A 260 -13.43 -14.28 -40.22
C ASN A 260 -14.25 -15.26 -39.36
N PHE A 261 -15.36 -14.77 -38.82
CA PHE A 261 -16.63 -15.50 -38.85
C PHE A 261 -17.79 -14.52 -39.03
N PRO A 262 -18.81 -14.83 -39.86
CA PRO A 262 -19.94 -13.93 -40.13
C PRO A 262 -21.01 -13.98 -39.03
N ILE A 263 -20.65 -14.16 -37.79
CA ILE A 263 -21.52 -14.03 -36.64
C ILE A 263 -20.94 -12.90 -35.80
N LEU A 264 -21.72 -11.83 -35.79
CA LEU A 264 -21.45 -10.58 -35.08
C LEU A 264 -21.40 -10.83 -33.57
N PHE A 265 -20.28 -11.30 -33.06
CA PHE A 265 -19.92 -11.10 -31.68
C PHE A 265 -18.79 -10.08 -31.65
N ILE A 266 -19.15 -8.82 -31.42
CA ILE A 266 -18.23 -7.83 -30.88
C ILE A 266 -17.92 -8.33 -29.47
N GLN A 267 -16.95 -9.19 -29.34
CA GLN A 267 -16.40 -9.56 -28.05
C GLN A 267 -15.45 -8.43 -27.65
N ASP A 268 -16.04 -7.45 -26.98
CA ASP A 268 -15.29 -6.46 -26.23
C ASP A 268 -14.38 -7.27 -25.27
N GLY A 269 -13.07 -7.12 -25.41
CA GLY A 269 -12.08 -7.98 -24.79
C GLY A 269 -12.40 -8.28 -23.32
N SER A 270 -12.22 -9.51 -22.92
CA SER A 270 -12.46 -9.95 -21.54
C SER A 270 -11.67 -9.09 -20.57
N ARG A 271 -12.36 -8.30 -19.74
CA ARG A 271 -11.76 -7.57 -18.64
C ARG A 271 -11.68 -8.51 -17.45
N TYR A 272 -10.47 -8.86 -17.08
CA TYR A 272 -10.23 -9.52 -15.81
C TYR A 272 -9.90 -8.46 -14.74
N MET A 273 -10.63 -8.48 -13.62
CA MET A 273 -10.41 -7.60 -12.49
C MET A 273 -9.95 -8.42 -11.30
N SER A 274 -8.75 -8.13 -10.81
CA SER A 274 -8.22 -8.66 -9.56
C SER A 274 -7.98 -7.51 -8.59
N GLY A 275 -8.42 -7.65 -7.36
CA GLY A 275 -8.27 -6.60 -6.34
C GLY A 275 -7.73 -7.13 -5.03
N LYS A 276 -6.81 -6.38 -4.43
CA LYS A 276 -6.32 -6.60 -3.06
C LYS A 276 -6.65 -5.37 -2.23
N LYS A 277 -7.27 -5.57 -1.08
CA LYS A 277 -7.55 -4.49 -0.13
C LYS A 277 -7.06 -4.89 1.26
N TYR A 278 -6.18 -4.09 1.82
CA TYR A 278 -5.64 -4.29 3.16
C TYR A 278 -5.92 -3.07 4.05
N ILE A 279 -6.46 -3.32 5.23
CA ILE A 279 -6.66 -2.31 6.29
C ILE A 279 -6.06 -2.92 7.54
N PHE A 280 -4.99 -2.29 8.03
CA PHE A 280 -4.38 -2.65 9.31
C PHE A 280 -4.69 -1.56 10.33
N ASN A 281 -5.26 -1.99 11.46
CA ASN A 281 -5.57 -1.14 12.60
C ASN A 281 -4.52 -1.29 13.67
#